data_afb22c48b2ccc8da136d4d9c068684ac
#
_entry.id   afb22c48b2ccc8da136d4d9c068684ac
#
_cell.length_a   1.000
_cell.length_b   1.000
_cell.length_c   1.000
_cell.angle_alpha   90.00
_cell.angle_beta   90.00
_cell.angle_gamma   90.00
#
_symmetry.space_group_name_H-M   'P 1'
#
loop_
_entity.id
_entity.type
_entity.pdbx_description
1 polymer ?
#
loop_
_entity_poly.entity_id
_entity_poly.type
_entity_poly.pdbx_seq_one_letter_code
_entity_poly.pdbx_strand_id
1 'polypeptide(L)' 'MLKTVEQMSRISGIGENKLRELMDSGELEYIQNGNRRLLADAAIWDWYERAKTAVKPPAEQGG' A
#
# COMPACT_ATOMS: atom_id res chain seq x y z
N MET A 1 -6.18 -9.50 9.55
CA MET A 1 -6.85 -8.45 10.29
C MET A 1 -6.63 -7.09 9.65
N LEU A 2 -7.67 -6.27 9.67
CA LEU A 2 -7.55 -4.95 9.06
C LEU A 2 -6.68 -4.04 9.91
N LYS A 3 -6.01 -3.12 9.26
CA LYS A 3 -5.08 -2.22 9.92
C LYS A 3 -5.38 -0.78 9.56
N THR A 4 -5.05 0.13 10.47
CA THR A 4 -5.20 1.55 10.18
C THR A 4 -4.06 1.99 9.27
N VAL A 5 -4.18 3.21 8.75
CA VAL A 5 -3.12 3.74 7.89
C VAL A 5 -1.80 3.81 8.66
N GLU A 6 -1.84 4.22 9.92
CA GLU A 6 -0.64 4.29 10.71
C GLU A 6 0.02 2.92 10.89
N GLN A 7 -0.80 1.94 11.22
CA GLN A 7 -0.29 0.59 11.40
C GLN A 7 0.28 0.05 10.10
N MET A 8 -0.44 0.25 9.03
CA MET A 8 0.01 -0.24 7.74
C MET A 8 1.30 0.44 7.30
N SER A 9 1.42 1.73 7.58
CA SER A 9 2.65 2.45 7.27
C SER A 9 3.83 1.85 8.00
N ARG A 10 3.60 1.50 9.27
CA ARG A 10 4.68 0.98 10.09
C ARG A 10 5.17 -0.37 9.63
N ILE A 11 4.25 -1.25 9.26
CA ILE A 11 4.65 -2.60 8.88
C ILE A 11 5.06 -2.70 7.42
N SER A 12 4.54 -1.84 6.57
CA SER A 12 4.87 -1.91 5.15
C SER A 12 6.08 -1.06 4.77
N GLY A 13 6.39 -0.09 5.59
CA GLY A 13 7.47 0.83 5.26
C GLY A 13 7.07 1.93 4.32
N ILE A 14 5.79 1.99 3.93
CA ILE A 14 5.31 3.04 3.05
C ILE A 14 4.80 4.17 3.91
N GLY A 15 5.18 5.40 3.59
CA GLY A 15 4.76 6.55 4.38
C GLY A 15 3.25 6.72 4.38
N GLU A 16 2.73 7.30 5.47
CA GLU A 16 1.29 7.51 5.58
C GLU A 16 0.73 8.38 4.47
N ASN A 17 1.47 9.41 4.10
CA ASN A 17 1.00 10.29 3.03
C ASN A 17 0.89 9.55 1.72
N LYS A 18 1.83 8.68 1.46
CA LYS A 18 1.80 7.88 0.24
C LYS A 18 0.63 6.92 0.25
N LEU A 19 0.39 6.30 1.40
CA LEU A 19 -0.75 5.40 1.52
C LEU A 19 -2.05 6.12 1.26
N ARG A 20 -2.19 7.34 1.82
CA ARG A 20 -3.40 8.12 1.60
C ARG A 20 -3.57 8.51 0.15
N GLU A 21 -2.47 8.86 -0.51
CA GLU A 21 -2.53 9.17 -1.92
C GLU A 21 -3.00 7.99 -2.74
N LEU A 22 -2.48 6.82 -2.42
CA LEU A 22 -2.86 5.61 -3.14
C LEU A 22 -4.32 5.27 -2.93
N MET A 23 -4.82 5.49 -1.72
CA MET A 23 -6.23 5.25 -1.44
C MET A 23 -7.10 6.25 -2.17
N ASP A 24 -6.69 7.52 -2.16
CA ASP A 24 -7.47 8.56 -2.82
C ASP A 24 -7.53 8.35 -4.32
N SER A 25 -6.47 7.84 -4.90
CA SER A 25 -6.41 7.63 -6.35
C SER A 25 -7.09 6.32 -6.77
N GLY A 26 -7.46 5.50 -5.82
CA GLY A 26 -8.10 4.24 -6.14
C GLY A 26 -7.14 3.11 -6.43
N GLU A 27 -5.86 3.33 -6.22
CA GLU A 27 -4.88 2.28 -6.51
C GLU A 27 -4.74 1.30 -5.37
N LEU A 28 -5.15 1.67 -4.18
CA LEU A 28 -5.03 0.83 -3.01
C LEU A 28 -6.41 0.65 -2.39
N GLU A 29 -6.84 -0.57 -2.28
CA GLU A 29 -8.15 -0.86 -1.71
C GLU A 29 -8.17 -0.60 -0.22
N TYR A 30 -9.27 -0.09 0.24
CA TYR A 30 -9.46 0.12 1.66
C TYR A 30 -10.93 0.14 1.96
N ILE A 31 -11.27 0.09 3.24
CA ILE A 31 -12.64 0.18 3.65
C ILE A 31 -12.79 1.36 4.59
N GLN A 32 -13.86 2.12 4.40
CA GLN A 32 -14.13 3.27 5.25
C GLN A 32 -15.01 2.81 6.41
N ASN A 33 -14.51 2.90 7.60
CA ASN A 33 -15.25 2.49 8.78
C ASN A 33 -15.39 3.71 9.68
N GLY A 34 -16.51 4.41 9.54
CA GLY A 34 -16.70 5.63 10.29
C GLY A 34 -15.70 6.67 9.83
N ASN A 35 -14.89 7.15 10.75
CA ASN A 35 -13.90 8.14 10.44
C ASN A 35 -12.55 7.53 10.09
N ARG A 36 -12.49 6.23 10.04
CA ARG A 36 -11.22 5.55 9.82
C ARG A 36 -11.18 4.81 8.51
N ARG A 37 -10.01 4.78 7.92
CA ARG A 37 -9.76 3.96 6.76
C ARG A 37 -8.97 2.75 7.21
N LEU A 38 -9.45 1.59 6.85
CA LEU A 38 -8.80 0.34 7.24
C LEU A 38 -8.35 -0.40 6.01
N LEU A 39 -7.20 -1.03 6.12
CA LEU A 39 -6.62 -1.75 5.01
C LEU A 39 -6.34 -3.19 5.39
N ALA A 40 -6.47 -4.07 4.43
CA ALA A 40 -6.09 -5.46 4.62
C ALA A 40 -4.66 -5.64 4.12
N ASP A 41 -3.98 -6.62 4.68
CA ASP A 41 -2.63 -6.93 4.19
C ASP A 41 -2.66 -7.27 2.72
N ALA A 42 -3.71 -7.96 2.28
CA ALA A 42 -3.83 -8.34 0.88
C ALA A 42 -3.87 -7.14 -0.05
N ALA A 43 -4.41 -6.02 0.43
CA ALA A 43 -4.47 -4.82 -0.41
C ALA A 43 -3.09 -4.31 -0.74
N ILE A 44 -2.18 -4.36 0.23
CA ILE A 44 -0.81 -3.91 0.02
C ILE A 44 -0.10 -4.84 -0.97
N TRP A 45 -0.28 -6.13 -0.82
CA TRP A 45 0.36 -7.08 -1.74
C TRP A 45 -0.18 -6.94 -3.15
N ASP A 46 -1.48 -6.70 -3.28
CA ASP A 46 -2.08 -6.51 -4.58
C ASP A 46 -1.53 -5.26 -5.26
N TRP A 47 -1.44 -4.18 -4.51
CA TRP A 47 -0.85 -2.96 -5.02
C TRP A 47 0.61 -3.18 -5.40
N TYR A 48 1.34 -3.89 -4.56
CA TYR A 48 2.75 -4.15 -4.80
C TYR A 48 2.95 -4.90 -6.12
N GLU A 49 2.12 -5.89 -6.36
CA GLU A 49 2.24 -6.66 -7.60
C GLU A 49 2.04 -5.78 -8.83
N ARG A 50 1.10 -4.85 -8.73
CA ARG A 50 0.86 -3.94 -9.85
C ARG A 50 1.98 -2.92 -9.98
N ALA A 51 2.45 -2.39 -8.87
CA ALA A 51 3.45 -1.34 -8.89
C ALA A 51 4.81 -1.86 -9.31
N LYS A 52 5.14 -3.06 -8.88
CA LYS A 52 6.47 -3.58 -9.19
C LYS A 52 6.64 -3.84 -10.68
N THR A 53 5.54 -4.08 -11.38
CA THR A 53 5.67 -4.30 -12.82
C THR A 53 5.87 -2.99 -13.56
N ALA A 54 5.51 -1.88 -12.95
CA ALA A 54 5.70 -0.59 -13.56
C ALA A 54 7.10 -0.06 -13.36
N VAL A 55 7.79 -0.56 -12.36
CA VAL A 55 9.15 -0.11 -12.06
C VAL A 55 10.12 -1.20 -12.46
N LYS A 56 11.01 -0.88 -13.42
CA LYS A 56 11.93 -1.83 -13.86
C LYS A 56 13.01 -1.98 -12.87
N PRO A 57 13.21 -3.09 -12.26
CA PRO A 57 14.28 -3.22 -11.27
C PRO A 57 15.58 -3.20 -12.01
N PRO A 58 16.56 -2.76 -11.35
CA PRO A 58 17.88 -2.70 -11.87
C PRO A 58 18.35 -4.06 -11.78
N ALA A 59 18.13 -4.69 -12.63
CA ALA A 59 18.46 -5.94 -12.56
C ALA A 59 19.65 -6.32 -12.16
N GLU A 60 19.97 -5.81 -12.24
CA GLU A 60 20.78 -6.25 -11.96
C GLU A 60 21.23 -6.18 -10.94
N GLN A 61 20.94 -5.70 -10.51
CA GLN A 61 21.27 -5.65 -9.46
C GLN A 61 21.35 -6.71 -8.97
N GLY A 62 21.43 -6.93 -8.83
CA GLY A 62 21.41 -7.85 -8.28
C GLY A 62 22.07 -8.60 -8.59
N GLY A 63 22.17 -8.50 -8.88
CA GLY A 63 22.65 -9.32 -9.04
C GLY A 63 22.62 -9.30 -8.90
#